data_c7d2969cbb6a824d8de06ed97dcd98d5
#
_entry.id   c7d2969cbb6a824d8de06ed97dcd98d5
#
_cell.length_a   1.000
_cell.length_b   1.000
_cell.length_c   1.000
_cell.angle_alpha   90.00
_cell.angle_beta   90.00
_cell.angle_gamma   90.00
#
_symmetry.space_group_name_H-M   'P 1'
#
loop_
_entity.id
_entity.type
_entity.pdbx_description
1 polymer ?
#
loop_
_entity_poly.entity_id
_entity_poly.type
_entity_poly.pdbx_seq_one_letter_code
_entity_poly.pdbx_strand_id
1 'polypeptide(L)'
;SVLIENMRREGYEFAVSKAEVLYKEENGKKMEPMENAIIDVPEEYSGAVIQSLSQRKGELLGMAPIADSSTRLTFRIPSRGLIGYRGQFLTETRGNGIINSSFDGYEEYKGDISYRKNGSLIAYESGIAVAYGLFNAQDRGSLFISPGEEVYAGMIVGENPRTEDIEVNVCKTKHLTNTRAASADDALRLVPPKILSLEQALDYIDTDELLEITPEHLRLRKKILDS
;
A
#
# COMPACT_ATOMS: atom_id res chain seq x y z
N SER A 1 -0.40 11.56 -8.52
CA SER A 1 -1.76 11.77 -7.95
C SER A 1 -2.53 12.89 -8.68
N VAL A 2 -1.94 14.07 -8.93
CA VAL A 2 -2.64 15.24 -9.51
C VAL A 2 -3.32 14.94 -10.86
N LEU A 3 -2.62 14.27 -11.79
CA LEU A 3 -3.21 13.88 -13.08
C LEU A 3 -4.41 12.93 -12.89
N ILE A 4 -4.28 11.96 -12.01
CA ILE A 4 -5.33 10.99 -11.69
C ILE A 4 -6.56 11.70 -11.11
N GLU A 5 -6.37 12.62 -10.18
CA GLU A 5 -7.47 13.41 -9.61
C GLU A 5 -8.16 14.30 -10.64
N ASN A 6 -7.42 14.90 -11.57
CA ASN A 6 -7.99 15.68 -12.64
C ASN A 6 -8.83 14.80 -13.58
N MET A 7 -8.33 13.66 -14.00
CA MET A 7 -9.06 12.71 -14.84
C MET A 7 -10.34 12.22 -14.14
N ARG A 8 -10.26 11.93 -12.85
CA ARG A 8 -11.42 11.52 -12.04
C ARG A 8 -12.49 12.60 -11.99
N ARG A 9 -12.10 13.86 -11.80
CA ARG A 9 -13.02 15.01 -11.78
C ARG A 9 -13.72 15.24 -13.12
N GLU A 10 -13.06 14.90 -14.23
CA GLU A 10 -13.61 14.98 -15.58
C GLU A 10 -14.51 13.78 -15.94
N GLY A 11 -14.70 12.83 -15.01
CA GLY A 11 -15.60 11.69 -15.18
C GLY A 11 -14.99 10.46 -15.81
N TYR A 12 -13.65 10.40 -15.95
CA TYR A 12 -12.98 9.21 -16.48
C TYR A 12 -13.00 8.06 -15.47
N GLU A 13 -13.15 6.85 -16.00
CA GLU A 13 -13.02 5.59 -15.28
C GLU A 13 -11.85 4.81 -15.85
N PHE A 14 -10.95 4.36 -14.99
CA PHE A 14 -9.72 3.68 -15.39
C PHE A 14 -9.10 2.91 -14.23
N ALA A 15 -8.12 2.05 -14.54
CA ALA A 15 -7.34 1.34 -13.54
C ALA A 15 -5.87 1.70 -13.66
N VAL A 16 -5.17 1.75 -12.54
CA VAL A 16 -3.72 1.97 -12.48
C VAL A 16 -3.05 0.83 -11.74
N SER A 17 -1.85 0.49 -12.17
CA SER A 17 -0.96 -0.45 -11.50
C SER A 17 0.05 0.28 -10.61
N LYS A 18 0.79 -0.48 -9.82
CA LYS A 18 1.96 0.04 -9.14
C LYS A 18 2.93 0.64 -10.15
N ALA A 19 3.52 1.77 -9.79
CA ALA A 19 4.56 2.38 -10.62
C ALA A 19 5.75 1.44 -10.75
N GLU A 20 6.23 1.25 -11.98
CA GLU A 20 7.37 0.41 -12.29
C GLU A 20 8.48 1.25 -12.93
N VAL A 21 9.73 0.86 -12.68
CA VAL A 21 10.89 1.49 -13.32
C VAL A 21 11.19 0.80 -14.64
N LEU A 22 11.81 1.54 -15.58
CA LEU A 22 12.27 0.96 -16.84
C LEU A 22 13.64 0.32 -16.64
N TYR A 23 13.69 -0.99 -16.84
CA TYR A 23 14.92 -1.76 -16.83
C TYR A 23 15.59 -1.70 -18.20
N LYS A 24 16.91 -1.88 -18.21
CA LYS A 24 17.71 -2.08 -19.43
C LYS A 24 18.40 -3.43 -19.36
N GLU A 25 18.74 -3.96 -20.52
CA GLU A 25 19.62 -5.10 -20.62
C GLU A 25 20.96 -4.64 -21.18
N GLU A 26 22.05 -4.97 -20.51
CA GLU A 26 23.40 -4.63 -20.92
C GLU A 26 24.31 -5.83 -20.68
N ASN A 27 24.96 -6.32 -21.72
CA ASN A 27 25.82 -7.51 -21.67
C ASN A 27 25.13 -8.76 -21.06
N GLY A 28 23.84 -8.97 -21.35
CA GLY A 28 23.05 -10.08 -20.79
C GLY A 28 22.66 -9.92 -19.31
N LYS A 29 22.91 -8.77 -18.74
CA LYS A 29 22.54 -8.46 -17.36
C LYS A 29 21.39 -7.45 -17.31
N LYS A 30 20.46 -7.69 -16.41
CA LYS A 30 19.37 -6.75 -16.09
C LYS A 30 19.94 -5.58 -15.32
N MET A 31 19.76 -4.38 -15.87
CA MET A 31 20.20 -3.11 -15.25
C MET A 31 18.98 -2.31 -14.78
N GLU A 32 19.13 -1.65 -13.65
CA GLU A 32 18.09 -0.79 -13.09
C GLU A 32 18.56 0.66 -12.86
N PRO A 33 17.65 1.63 -12.95
CA PRO A 33 17.98 3.03 -12.69
C PRO A 33 18.28 3.25 -11.22
N MET A 34 19.33 4.02 -10.95
CA MET A 34 19.78 4.41 -9.62
C MET A 34 19.53 5.88 -9.39
N GLU A 35 19.34 6.25 -8.14
CA GLU A 35 19.23 7.62 -7.70
C GLU A 35 20.22 7.92 -6.58
N ASN A 36 20.71 9.14 -6.58
CA ASN A 36 21.43 9.73 -5.45
C ASN A 36 20.41 10.49 -4.60
N ALA A 37 20.15 10.02 -3.39
CA ALA A 37 19.21 10.59 -2.45
C ALA A 37 19.94 11.34 -1.34
N ILE A 38 19.54 12.59 -1.11
CA ILE A 38 20.04 13.42 -0.02
C ILE A 38 18.89 13.64 0.96
N ILE A 39 19.12 13.24 2.20
CA ILE A 39 18.10 13.24 3.25
C ILE A 39 18.62 14.08 4.43
N ASP A 40 17.88 15.11 4.80
CA ASP A 40 18.13 15.92 5.99
C ASP A 40 17.08 15.58 7.04
N VAL A 41 17.51 15.05 8.18
CA VAL A 41 16.61 14.64 9.28
C VAL A 41 17.22 15.01 10.62
N PRO A 42 16.41 15.30 11.66
CA PRO A 42 16.87 15.33 13.03
C PRO A 42 17.61 14.02 13.37
N GLU A 43 18.68 14.11 14.14
CA GLU A 43 19.56 12.98 14.46
C GLU A 43 18.80 11.79 15.06
N GLU A 44 17.76 12.06 15.86
CA GLU A 44 16.91 11.02 16.49
C GLU A 44 16.20 10.10 15.48
N TYR A 45 15.95 10.56 14.25
CA TYR A 45 15.26 9.77 13.18
C TYR A 45 16.22 9.16 12.18
N SER A 46 17.52 9.49 12.24
CA SER A 46 18.50 9.02 11.24
C SER A 46 18.60 7.50 11.19
N GLY A 47 18.58 6.83 12.34
CA GLY A 47 18.65 5.37 12.42
C GLY A 47 17.47 4.68 11.74
N ALA A 48 16.24 5.17 11.94
CA ALA A 48 15.04 4.62 11.30
C ALA A 48 15.10 4.77 9.78
N VAL A 49 15.50 5.95 9.30
CA VAL A 49 15.65 6.24 7.86
C VAL A 49 16.72 5.35 7.23
N ILE A 50 17.89 5.19 7.88
CA ILE A 50 18.96 4.33 7.39
C ILE A 50 18.47 2.88 7.28
N GLN A 51 17.77 2.38 8.28
CA GLN A 51 17.22 1.03 8.26
C GLN A 51 16.23 0.83 7.12
N SER A 52 15.29 1.76 6.96
CA SER A 52 14.26 1.70 5.92
C SER A 52 14.85 1.73 4.52
N LEU A 53 15.78 2.64 4.25
CA LEU A 53 16.42 2.75 2.93
C LEU A 53 17.33 1.57 2.62
N SER A 54 18.02 1.03 3.62
CA SER A 54 18.85 -0.18 3.46
C SER A 54 18.00 -1.40 3.09
N GLN A 55 16.81 -1.57 3.70
CA GLN A 55 15.86 -2.62 3.33
C GLN A 55 15.37 -2.47 1.89
N ARG A 56 15.35 -1.25 1.36
CA ARG A 56 14.99 -0.89 -0.02
C ARG A 56 16.20 -0.90 -0.97
N LYS A 57 17.27 -1.60 -0.60
CA LYS A 57 18.52 -1.75 -1.36
C LYS A 57 19.31 -0.46 -1.53
N GLY A 58 19.09 0.52 -0.64
CA GLY A 58 19.91 1.71 -0.57
C GLY A 58 21.24 1.45 0.10
N GLU A 59 22.28 2.07 -0.40
CA GLU A 59 23.63 2.09 0.15
C GLU A 59 23.94 3.47 0.75
N LEU A 60 24.28 3.52 2.03
CA LEU A 60 24.68 4.75 2.70
C LEU A 60 26.09 5.14 2.26
N LEU A 61 26.21 6.24 1.53
CA LEU A 61 27.49 6.76 1.04
C LEU A 61 28.16 7.71 2.04
N GLY A 62 27.37 8.40 2.84
CA GLY A 62 27.89 9.37 3.79
C GLY A 62 26.85 9.84 4.79
N MET A 63 27.36 10.30 5.93
CA MET A 63 26.58 10.94 6.97
C MET A 63 27.36 12.11 7.53
N ALA A 64 26.74 13.27 7.59
CA ALA A 64 27.37 14.49 8.08
C ALA A 64 26.41 15.29 8.96
N PRO A 65 26.84 15.79 10.12
CA PRO A 65 26.05 16.70 10.91
C PRO A 65 25.82 18.01 10.14
N ILE A 66 24.62 18.56 10.26
CA ILE A 66 24.25 19.89 9.77
C ILE A 66 23.73 20.74 10.93
N ALA A 67 23.34 22.00 10.68
CA ALA A 67 22.83 22.87 11.73
C ALA A 67 21.62 22.26 12.49
N ASP A 68 21.39 22.72 13.71
CA ASP A 68 20.21 22.42 14.53
C ASP A 68 20.00 20.93 14.88
N SER A 69 21.05 20.21 15.26
CA SER A 69 21.00 18.79 15.63
C SER A 69 20.40 17.89 14.54
N SER A 70 20.57 18.27 13.30
CA SER A 70 20.18 17.51 12.13
C SER A 70 21.36 16.84 11.46
N THR A 71 21.07 15.74 10.77
CA THR A 71 22.06 14.94 10.05
C THR A 71 21.68 14.86 8.58
N ARG A 72 22.65 15.06 7.70
CA ARG A 72 22.52 14.79 6.26
C ARG A 72 23.00 13.39 5.96
N LEU A 73 22.13 12.61 5.37
CA LEU A 73 22.39 11.27 4.86
C LEU A 73 22.48 11.32 3.34
N THR A 74 23.46 10.67 2.76
CA THR A 74 23.61 10.51 1.31
C THR A 74 23.51 9.03 0.97
N PHE A 75 22.55 8.69 0.13
CA PHE A 75 22.28 7.32 -0.29
C PHE A 75 22.38 7.19 -1.81
N ARG A 76 22.91 6.05 -2.25
CA ARG A 76 22.71 5.53 -3.60
C ARG A 76 21.68 4.41 -3.51
N ILE A 77 20.58 4.55 -4.24
CA ILE A 77 19.43 3.67 -4.09
C ILE A 77 18.78 3.40 -5.45
N PRO A 78 18.31 2.19 -5.73
CA PRO A 78 17.48 1.94 -6.90
C PRO A 78 16.25 2.87 -6.91
N SER A 79 15.90 3.43 -8.06
CA SER A 79 14.72 4.32 -8.20
C SER A 79 13.45 3.65 -7.68
N ARG A 80 13.28 2.33 -7.91
CA ARG A 80 12.15 1.55 -7.37
C ARG A 80 12.14 1.50 -5.84
N GLY A 81 13.28 1.65 -5.17
CA GLY A 81 13.38 1.71 -3.71
C GLY A 81 12.79 2.97 -3.10
N LEU A 82 12.66 4.06 -3.87
CA LEU A 82 12.02 5.31 -3.44
C LEU A 82 10.53 5.37 -3.75
N ILE A 83 10.01 4.46 -4.60
CA ILE A 83 8.57 4.39 -4.88
C ILE A 83 7.81 4.05 -3.60
N GLY A 84 6.82 4.88 -3.25
CA GLY A 84 6.00 4.71 -2.04
C GLY A 84 6.73 5.02 -0.71
N TYR A 85 8.00 5.41 -0.75
CA TYR A 85 8.76 5.70 0.47
C TYR A 85 8.38 7.03 1.14
N ARG A 86 7.91 8.01 0.37
CA ARG A 86 7.60 9.34 0.89
C ARG A 86 6.61 9.33 2.06
N GLY A 87 5.56 8.54 1.97
CA GLY A 87 4.57 8.41 3.05
C GLY A 87 5.18 7.79 4.33
N GLN A 88 5.96 6.73 4.16
CA GLN A 88 6.71 6.08 5.23
C GLN A 88 7.73 7.06 5.87
N PHE A 89 8.48 7.79 5.05
CA PHE A 89 9.45 8.78 5.49
C PHE A 89 8.82 9.87 6.36
N LEU A 90 7.68 10.41 5.96
CA LEU A 90 6.96 11.41 6.75
C LEU A 90 6.51 10.86 8.11
N THR A 91 6.09 9.60 8.15
CA THR A 91 5.71 8.92 9.40
C THR A 91 6.92 8.68 10.29
N GLU A 92 8.02 8.15 9.75
CA GLU A 92 9.26 7.86 10.48
C GLU A 92 9.92 9.11 11.06
N THR A 93 9.83 10.23 10.36
CA THR A 93 10.42 11.51 10.76
C THR A 93 9.43 12.44 11.45
N ARG A 94 8.19 12.01 11.67
CA ARG A 94 7.10 12.86 12.18
C ARG A 94 6.95 14.17 11.41
N GLY A 95 7.18 14.12 10.11
CA GLY A 95 7.16 15.29 9.23
C GLY A 95 8.40 16.20 9.29
N ASN A 96 9.42 15.86 10.09
CA ASN A 96 10.61 16.69 10.30
C ASN A 96 11.80 16.28 9.43
N GLY A 97 11.57 15.87 8.20
CA GLY A 97 12.61 15.47 7.29
C GLY A 97 12.40 16.00 5.88
N ILE A 98 13.50 16.17 5.16
CA ILE A 98 13.52 16.55 3.76
C ILE A 98 14.26 15.47 2.98
N ILE A 99 13.67 14.97 1.90
CA ILE A 99 14.29 14.04 0.97
C ILE A 99 14.25 14.61 -0.44
N ASN A 100 15.41 14.64 -1.07
CA ASN A 100 15.59 14.99 -2.47
C ASN A 100 16.36 13.87 -3.14
N SER A 101 16.01 13.55 -4.38
CA SER A 101 16.73 12.57 -5.18
C SER A 101 16.91 13.04 -6.61
N SER A 102 17.98 12.54 -7.23
CA SER A 102 18.28 12.77 -8.63
C SER A 102 18.75 11.48 -9.28
N PHE A 103 18.42 11.31 -10.56
CA PHE A 103 18.87 10.17 -11.36
C PHE A 103 20.41 10.14 -11.43
N ASP A 104 20.98 8.95 -11.22
CA ASP A 104 22.42 8.73 -11.16
C ASP A 104 22.85 7.45 -11.88
N GLY A 105 22.37 7.28 -13.11
CA GLY A 105 22.77 6.20 -14.00
C GLY A 105 22.06 4.86 -13.75
N TYR A 106 22.64 3.79 -14.29
CA TYR A 106 22.14 2.42 -14.21
C TYR A 106 23.17 1.52 -13.56
N GLU A 107 22.71 0.58 -12.74
CA GLU A 107 23.52 -0.50 -12.17
C GLU A 107 22.82 -1.85 -12.36
N GLU A 108 23.57 -2.92 -12.15
CA GLU A 108 23.03 -4.27 -12.14
C GLU A 108 21.93 -4.40 -11.08
N TYR A 109 20.85 -5.11 -11.44
CA TYR A 109 19.68 -5.32 -10.58
C TYR A 109 20.07 -5.86 -9.20
N LYS A 110 19.67 -5.17 -8.16
CA LYS A 110 20.05 -5.42 -6.76
C LYS A 110 19.19 -6.47 -6.04
N GLY A 111 18.33 -7.17 -6.79
CA GLY A 111 17.41 -8.17 -6.23
C GLY A 111 16.09 -7.57 -5.75
N ASP A 112 15.20 -8.43 -5.27
CA ASP A 112 13.84 -8.04 -4.89
C ASP A 112 13.79 -7.13 -3.67
N ILE A 113 12.85 -6.21 -3.68
CA ILE A 113 12.49 -5.35 -2.55
C ILE A 113 11.08 -5.74 -2.12
N SER A 114 10.92 -6.07 -0.85
CA SER A 114 9.59 -6.25 -0.25
C SER A 114 9.03 -4.89 0.12
N TYR A 115 8.05 -4.41 -0.64
CA TYR A 115 7.41 -3.11 -0.41
C TYR A 115 6.33 -3.16 0.66
N ARG A 116 5.61 -4.26 0.73
CA ARG A 116 4.52 -4.47 1.66
C ARG A 116 4.79 -5.72 2.49
N LYS A 117 4.70 -5.58 3.81
CA LYS A 117 4.85 -6.71 4.74
C LYS A 117 3.54 -7.46 4.96
N ASN A 118 2.42 -6.82 4.66
CA ASN A 118 1.07 -7.28 4.95
C ASN A 118 0.40 -7.80 3.68
N GLY A 119 -0.39 -8.86 3.81
CA GLY A 119 -1.25 -9.38 2.76
C GLY A 119 -2.55 -8.59 2.63
N SER A 120 -3.41 -9.04 1.73
CA SER A 120 -4.74 -8.49 1.50
C SER A 120 -5.83 -9.43 1.97
N LEU A 121 -6.97 -8.88 2.40
CA LEU A 121 -8.23 -9.58 2.51
C LEU A 121 -8.97 -9.44 1.19
N ILE A 122 -9.27 -10.56 0.54
CA ILE A 122 -9.83 -10.62 -0.81
C ILE A 122 -11.27 -11.11 -0.71
N ALA A 123 -12.20 -10.44 -1.40
CA ALA A 123 -13.59 -10.90 -1.45
C ALA A 123 -13.68 -12.22 -2.22
N TYR A 124 -14.25 -13.23 -1.56
CA TYR A 124 -14.46 -14.57 -2.11
C TYR A 124 -15.54 -14.60 -3.21
N GLU A 125 -16.59 -13.80 -3.07
CA GLU A 125 -17.72 -13.78 -3.99
C GLU A 125 -18.20 -12.35 -4.28
N SER A 126 -18.96 -12.21 -5.36
CA SER A 126 -19.60 -10.95 -5.73
C SER A 126 -20.94 -10.81 -5.00
N GLY A 127 -21.26 -9.59 -4.56
CA GLY A 127 -22.49 -9.31 -3.86
C GLY A 127 -22.44 -7.99 -3.09
N ILE A 128 -23.29 -7.88 -2.08
CA ILE A 128 -23.33 -6.72 -1.20
C ILE A 128 -22.74 -7.12 0.16
N ALA A 129 -21.80 -6.34 0.64
CA ALA A 129 -21.21 -6.55 1.96
C ALA A 129 -22.27 -6.34 3.05
N VAL A 130 -22.36 -7.29 3.96
CA VAL A 130 -23.34 -7.28 5.06
C VAL A 130 -22.63 -7.24 6.42
N ALA A 131 -23.28 -6.65 7.43
CA ALA A 131 -22.70 -6.49 8.75
C ALA A 131 -22.16 -7.81 9.34
N TYR A 132 -22.87 -8.91 9.20
CA TYR A 132 -22.45 -10.21 9.69
C TYR A 132 -21.17 -10.74 9.01
N GLY A 133 -21.09 -10.62 7.68
CA GLY A 133 -19.91 -11.00 6.91
C GLY A 133 -18.69 -10.16 7.30
N LEU A 134 -18.86 -8.84 7.43
CA LEU A 134 -17.79 -7.92 7.82
C LEU A 134 -17.35 -8.14 9.27
N PHE A 135 -18.28 -8.44 10.19
CA PHE A 135 -17.96 -8.76 11.57
C PHE A 135 -17.03 -9.97 11.67
N ASN A 136 -17.29 -11.02 10.89
CA ASN A 136 -16.42 -12.20 10.86
C ASN A 136 -15.07 -11.92 10.15
N ALA A 137 -15.06 -11.04 9.17
CA ALA A 137 -13.84 -10.71 8.41
C ALA A 137 -12.91 -9.78 9.21
N GLN A 138 -13.42 -8.92 10.09
CA GLN A 138 -12.61 -7.98 10.86
C GLN A 138 -11.62 -8.63 11.83
N ASP A 139 -11.85 -9.89 12.22
CA ASP A 139 -10.91 -10.68 13.03
C ASP A 139 -9.64 -11.07 12.24
N ARG A 140 -9.69 -10.97 10.92
CA ARG A 140 -8.57 -11.28 10.01
C ARG A 140 -7.71 -10.07 9.69
N GLY A 141 -8.23 -8.85 9.89
CA GLY A 141 -7.49 -7.62 9.61
C GLY A 141 -8.34 -6.38 9.54
N SER A 142 -7.75 -5.30 9.06
CA SER A 142 -8.42 -4.00 8.93
C SER A 142 -9.22 -3.93 7.64
N LEU A 143 -10.52 -3.68 7.72
CA LEU A 143 -11.40 -3.57 6.56
C LEU A 143 -11.33 -2.19 5.92
N PHE A 144 -11.55 -2.12 4.60
CA PHE A 144 -11.60 -0.89 3.81
C PHE A 144 -13.01 -0.49 3.40
N ILE A 145 -14.00 -1.37 3.63
CA ILE A 145 -15.39 -1.21 3.18
C ILE A 145 -16.37 -1.25 4.34
N SER A 146 -17.56 -0.73 4.09
CA SER A 146 -18.70 -0.67 5.00
C SER A 146 -19.83 -1.60 4.58
N PRO A 147 -20.79 -1.92 5.47
CA PRO A 147 -22.02 -2.62 5.07
C PRO A 147 -22.78 -1.85 3.98
N GLY A 148 -23.34 -2.58 3.03
CA GLY A 148 -24.09 -2.03 1.91
C GLY A 148 -23.26 -1.71 0.67
N GLU A 149 -21.93 -1.80 0.74
CA GLU A 149 -21.09 -1.63 -0.44
C GLU A 149 -21.11 -2.88 -1.33
N GLU A 150 -21.14 -2.64 -2.65
CA GLU A 150 -20.99 -3.69 -3.63
C GLU A 150 -19.53 -4.16 -3.71
N VAL A 151 -19.36 -5.47 -3.71
CA VAL A 151 -18.06 -6.12 -3.88
C VAL A 151 -18.13 -7.15 -4.99
N TYR A 152 -17.01 -7.48 -5.57
CA TYR A 152 -16.86 -8.55 -6.56
C TYR A 152 -15.71 -9.49 -6.16
N ALA A 153 -15.79 -10.74 -6.62
CA ALA A 153 -14.74 -11.73 -6.38
C ALA A 153 -13.38 -11.19 -6.86
N GLY A 154 -12.35 -11.29 -6.02
CA GLY A 154 -11.03 -10.71 -6.29
C GLY A 154 -10.84 -9.24 -5.88
N MET A 155 -11.90 -8.55 -5.44
CA MET A 155 -11.78 -7.22 -4.86
C MET A 155 -11.06 -7.28 -3.51
N ILE A 156 -10.15 -6.35 -3.26
CA ILE A 156 -9.46 -6.22 -1.98
C ILE A 156 -10.33 -5.40 -1.03
N VAL A 157 -10.76 -6.03 0.05
CA VAL A 157 -11.71 -5.45 1.02
C VAL A 157 -11.07 -5.12 2.36
N GLY A 158 -9.77 -5.41 2.52
CA GLY A 158 -9.05 -5.12 3.74
C GLY A 158 -7.57 -5.50 3.66
N GLU A 159 -6.86 -5.21 4.74
CA GLU A 159 -5.45 -5.50 4.95
C GLU A 159 -5.29 -6.63 5.97
N ASN A 160 -4.55 -7.67 5.61
CA ASN A 160 -4.19 -8.74 6.52
C ASN A 160 -2.89 -8.37 7.25
N PRO A 161 -2.81 -8.45 8.59
CA PRO A 161 -1.57 -8.20 9.33
C PRO A 161 -0.46 -9.22 9.05
N ARG A 162 -0.81 -10.37 8.46
CA ARG A 162 0.15 -11.37 7.99
C ARG A 162 0.55 -11.11 6.54
N THR A 163 1.61 -11.76 6.07
CA THR A 163 2.15 -11.56 4.71
C THR A 163 1.31 -12.21 3.61
N GLU A 164 0.43 -13.14 3.95
CA GLU A 164 -0.36 -13.90 2.99
C GLU A 164 -1.69 -13.21 2.69
N ASP A 165 -2.14 -13.31 1.45
CA ASP A 165 -3.48 -12.93 1.06
C ASP A 165 -4.48 -13.99 1.53
N ILE A 166 -5.63 -13.55 2.02
CA ILE A 166 -6.69 -14.43 2.54
C ILE A 166 -8.02 -14.05 1.90
N GLU A 167 -8.74 -15.04 1.40
CA GLU A 167 -10.12 -14.86 0.97
C GLU A 167 -11.07 -14.77 2.17
N VAL A 168 -11.99 -13.83 2.11
CA VAL A 168 -13.02 -13.60 3.12
C VAL A 168 -14.39 -13.44 2.46
N ASN A 169 -15.42 -13.97 3.08
CA ASN A 169 -16.79 -13.81 2.62
C ASN A 169 -17.49 -12.69 3.38
N VAL A 170 -17.48 -11.49 2.81
CA VAL A 170 -18.13 -10.30 3.37
C VAL A 170 -19.62 -10.20 3.04
N CYS A 171 -20.11 -11.06 2.12
CA CYS A 171 -21.52 -11.14 1.72
C CYS A 171 -22.30 -12.17 2.55
N LYS A 172 -21.63 -12.94 3.42
CA LYS A 172 -22.21 -14.01 4.21
C LYS A 172 -23.28 -13.47 5.17
N THR A 173 -24.50 -13.97 5.04
CA THR A 173 -25.61 -13.69 5.96
C THR A 173 -25.64 -14.69 7.13
N LYS A 174 -26.21 -14.27 8.26
CA LYS A 174 -26.46 -15.15 9.39
C LYS A 174 -27.55 -16.15 9.01
N HIS A 175 -27.28 -17.46 9.11
CA HIS A 175 -28.34 -18.45 9.00
C HIS A 175 -29.30 -18.30 10.18
N LEU A 176 -30.58 -18.08 9.89
CA LEU A 176 -31.64 -18.12 10.90
C LEU A 176 -31.83 -19.56 11.36
N THR A 177 -31.28 -19.93 12.50
CA THR A 177 -31.64 -21.17 13.17
C THR A 177 -32.90 -20.95 14.00
N ASN A 178 -33.92 -21.79 13.80
CA ASN A 178 -35.23 -21.77 14.50
C ASN A 178 -35.11 -22.15 15.98
N THR A 179 -34.23 -21.57 16.74
CA THR A 179 -34.16 -21.76 18.18
C THR A 179 -34.39 -20.42 18.88
N ARG A 180 -35.35 -20.46 19.82
CA ARG A 180 -35.79 -19.38 20.66
C ARG A 180 -34.64 -18.78 21.49
N ALA A 181 -33.85 -17.94 20.92
CA ALA A 181 -32.97 -17.01 21.62
C ALA A 181 -33.26 -15.62 21.09
N ALA A 182 -34.47 -15.15 21.32
CA ALA A 182 -34.92 -13.79 21.01
C ALA A 182 -34.37 -12.75 21.98
N SER A 183 -33.22 -12.98 22.60
CA SER A 183 -32.68 -12.06 23.62
C SER A 183 -31.22 -11.67 23.43
N ALA A 184 -30.61 -11.92 22.29
CA ALA A 184 -29.26 -11.43 22.05
C ALA A 184 -29.03 -11.15 20.55
N ASP A 185 -29.74 -10.23 19.98
CA ASP A 185 -29.16 -9.40 18.93
C ASP A 185 -28.22 -8.41 19.63
N ASP A 186 -27.12 -8.95 20.17
CA ASP A 186 -25.99 -8.09 20.49
C ASP A 186 -25.62 -7.38 19.20
N ALA A 187 -25.81 -6.06 19.19
CA ALA A 187 -25.49 -5.24 18.05
C ALA A 187 -24.05 -5.54 17.64
N LEU A 188 -23.86 -6.11 16.43
CA LEU A 188 -22.55 -6.48 15.91
C LEU A 188 -21.69 -5.21 15.93
N ARG A 189 -20.65 -5.22 16.76
CA ARG A 189 -19.71 -4.09 16.84
C ARG A 189 -18.73 -4.19 15.68
N LEU A 190 -18.97 -3.42 14.62
CA LEU A 190 -18.03 -3.26 13.53
C LEU A 190 -17.00 -2.18 13.88
N VAL A 191 -15.74 -2.52 13.68
CA VAL A 191 -14.67 -1.53 13.70
C VAL A 191 -14.84 -0.63 12.47
N PRO A 192 -14.74 0.70 12.60
CA PRO A 192 -14.81 1.60 11.47
C PRO A 192 -13.79 1.22 10.39
N PRO A 193 -14.16 1.23 9.11
CA PRO A 193 -13.25 0.88 8.03
C PRO A 193 -12.13 1.92 7.89
N LYS A 194 -10.96 1.45 7.49
CA LYS A 194 -9.83 2.30 7.10
C LYS A 194 -10.08 2.80 5.68
N ILE A 195 -10.47 4.06 5.54
CA ILE A 195 -10.67 4.69 4.23
C ILE A 195 -9.32 5.16 3.71
N LEU A 196 -8.88 4.62 2.57
CA LEU A 196 -7.63 5.00 1.93
C LEU A 196 -7.84 6.23 1.04
N SER A 197 -6.96 7.22 1.17
CA SER A 197 -6.85 8.27 0.16
C SER A 197 -6.28 7.69 -1.15
N LEU A 198 -6.37 8.46 -2.24
CA LEU A 198 -5.78 8.04 -3.53
C LEU A 198 -4.29 7.72 -3.37
N GLU A 199 -3.53 8.56 -2.66
CA GLU A 199 -2.10 8.34 -2.45
C GLU A 199 -1.83 7.10 -1.62
N GLN A 200 -2.58 6.89 -0.55
CA GLN A 200 -2.47 5.70 0.28
C GLN A 200 -2.83 4.42 -0.50
N ALA A 201 -3.84 4.48 -1.36
CA ALA A 201 -4.22 3.35 -2.20
C ALA A 201 -3.15 3.03 -3.26
N LEU A 202 -2.54 4.04 -3.88
CA LEU A 202 -1.41 3.88 -4.81
C LEU A 202 -0.17 3.28 -4.14
N ASP A 203 0.08 3.67 -2.90
CA ASP A 203 1.19 3.11 -2.11
C ASP A 203 0.90 1.68 -1.64
N TYR A 204 -0.38 1.37 -1.38
CA TYR A 204 -0.80 0.07 -0.87
C TYR A 204 -0.69 -1.06 -1.90
N ILE A 205 -1.11 -0.83 -3.17
CA ILE A 205 -1.13 -1.87 -4.20
C ILE A 205 0.23 -2.52 -4.41
N ASP A 206 0.22 -3.84 -4.62
CA ASP A 206 1.40 -4.61 -5.01
C ASP A 206 1.44 -4.84 -6.52
N THR A 207 2.46 -5.52 -7.01
CA THR A 207 2.72 -5.75 -8.45
C THR A 207 1.62 -6.55 -9.15
N ASP A 208 0.92 -7.41 -8.41
CA ASP A 208 -0.21 -8.24 -8.87
C ASP A 208 -1.58 -7.63 -8.59
N GLU A 209 -1.62 -6.34 -8.22
CA GLU A 209 -2.83 -5.62 -7.84
C GLU A 209 -3.06 -4.39 -8.72
N LEU A 210 -4.30 -3.95 -8.79
CA LEU A 210 -4.73 -2.73 -9.49
C LEU A 210 -5.58 -1.86 -8.57
N LEU A 211 -5.53 -0.56 -8.82
CA LEU A 211 -6.44 0.42 -8.26
C LEU A 211 -7.42 0.85 -9.36
N GLU A 212 -8.69 0.54 -9.19
CA GLU A 212 -9.77 1.06 -10.04
C GLU A 212 -10.23 2.42 -9.53
N ILE A 213 -10.31 3.36 -10.45
CA ILE A 213 -10.64 4.75 -10.17
C ILE A 213 -11.87 5.14 -10.98
N THR A 214 -12.91 5.53 -10.27
CA THR A 214 -14.12 6.13 -10.83
C THR A 214 -14.35 7.49 -10.18
N PRO A 215 -15.26 8.33 -10.70
CA PRO A 215 -15.61 9.60 -10.06
C PRO A 215 -16.03 9.43 -8.60
N GLU A 216 -16.70 8.33 -8.27
CA GLU A 216 -17.27 8.10 -6.93
C GLU A 216 -16.46 7.16 -6.04
N HIS A 217 -15.69 6.23 -6.65
CA HIS A 217 -15.06 5.13 -5.91
C HIS A 217 -13.57 4.95 -6.23
N LEU A 218 -12.83 4.52 -5.22
CA LEU A 218 -11.50 3.92 -5.34
C LEU A 218 -11.61 2.47 -4.86
N ARG A 219 -11.30 1.51 -5.74
CA ARG A 219 -11.40 0.08 -5.45
C ARG A 219 -10.09 -0.62 -5.77
N LEU A 220 -9.62 -1.39 -4.82
CA LEU A 220 -8.43 -2.22 -4.97
C LEU A 220 -8.85 -3.61 -5.44
N ARG A 221 -8.09 -4.23 -6.35
CA ARG A 221 -8.36 -5.60 -6.79
C ARG A 221 -7.10 -6.34 -7.22
N LYS A 222 -7.19 -7.67 -7.28
CA LYS A 222 -6.19 -8.47 -7.97
C LYS A 222 -6.23 -8.23 -9.48
N LYS A 223 -5.08 -8.33 -10.16
CA LYS A 223 -5.00 -8.23 -11.64
C LYS A 223 -5.74 -9.37 -12.30
N ILE A 224 -5.56 -10.59 -11.78
CA ILE A 224 -6.25 -11.79 -12.23
C ILE A 224 -7.41 -12.00 -11.27
N LEU A 225 -8.62 -11.91 -11.80
CA LEU A 225 -9.83 -12.29 -11.08
C LEU A 225 -10.08 -13.75 -11.45
N ASP A 226 -10.07 -14.65 -10.47
CA ASP A 226 -10.44 -16.04 -10.71
C ASP A 226 -11.86 -16.10 -11.27
N SER A 227 -11.99 -16.85 -12.36
CA SER A 227 -13.24 -17.03 -13.11
C SER A 227 -14.08 -18.15 -12.51
#